data_04ebff7d17ef80ba35208057156786c8
#
_entry.id   04ebff7d17ef80ba35208057156786c8
#
_cell.length_a   1.000
_cell.length_b   1.000
_cell.length_c   1.000
_cell.angle_alpha   90.00
_cell.angle_beta   90.00
_cell.angle_gamma   90.00
#
_symmetry.space_group_name_H-M   'P 1'
#
loop_
_entity.id
_entity.type
_entity.pdbx_description
1 polymer ?
#
loop_
_entity_poly.entity_id
_entity_poly.type
_entity_poly.pdbx_seq_one_letter_code
_entity_poly.pdbx_strand_id
1 'polypeptide(L)'
;VQTYKNLLYLALAFPLGLVYFVGLVFGAALGVGLLITWIGLPILLMTLFAVTVVAGFEAALARYLGGVNASVPTFLAEFDISGGLVFPGNGFVDAIKRLVTARTTWTSVVLVLAKFGFGLLSFVALAVSGSVTGAFLAAPFIYDDPDVVLGISGMVVDGDYTVGPWVVDTFPEALVASVVGVVFLFVALNLLNSLARFHARYTANLLQVDDEGL
;
A
#
# COMPACT_ATOMS: atom_id res chain seq x y z
N VAL A 1 3.81 20.43 0.01
CA VAL A 1 4.64 19.42 -0.70
C VAL A 1 4.50 18.04 -0.08
N GLN A 2 4.50 17.90 1.27
CA GLN A 2 4.44 16.58 1.93
C GLN A 2 3.11 15.85 1.71
N THR A 3 1.98 16.55 1.73
CA THR A 3 0.66 15.95 1.46
C THR A 3 0.60 15.26 0.10
N TYR A 4 1.17 15.89 -0.94
CA TYR A 4 1.22 15.29 -2.27
C TYR A 4 2.07 14.01 -2.29
N LYS A 5 3.22 14.00 -1.61
CA LYS A 5 4.05 12.79 -1.47
C LYS A 5 3.31 11.68 -0.73
N ASN A 6 2.58 12.03 0.33
CA ASN A 6 1.78 11.08 1.10
C ASN A 6 0.65 10.47 0.25
N LEU A 7 -0.05 11.28 -0.55
CA LEU A 7 -1.09 10.79 -1.47
C LEU A 7 -0.48 9.87 -2.54
N LEU A 8 0.65 10.25 -3.12
CA LEU A 8 1.36 9.41 -4.08
C LEU A 8 1.81 8.08 -3.45
N TYR A 9 2.33 8.12 -2.22
CA TYR A 9 2.72 6.92 -1.48
C TYR A 9 1.53 5.96 -1.27
N LEU A 10 0.36 6.50 -0.88
CA LEU A 10 -0.87 5.71 -0.73
C LEU A 10 -1.38 5.16 -2.07
N ALA A 11 -1.34 5.99 -3.13
CA ALA A 11 -1.79 5.58 -4.46
C ALA A 11 -0.92 4.44 -5.02
N LEU A 12 0.39 4.48 -4.78
CA LEU A 12 1.31 3.42 -5.18
C LEU A 12 1.21 2.16 -4.30
N ALA A 13 0.72 2.30 -3.06
CA ALA A 13 0.68 1.19 -2.11
C ALA A 13 -0.17 0.02 -2.61
N PHE A 14 -1.30 0.27 -3.26
CA PHE A 14 -2.18 -0.78 -3.78
C PHE A 14 -1.58 -1.54 -4.96
N PRO A 15 -1.20 -0.90 -6.10
CA PRO A 15 -0.66 -1.63 -7.23
C PRO A 15 0.65 -2.35 -6.89
N LEU A 16 1.54 -1.73 -6.11
CA LEU A 16 2.77 -2.38 -5.66
C LEU A 16 2.48 -3.55 -4.72
N GLY A 17 1.61 -3.35 -3.71
CA GLY A 17 1.22 -4.41 -2.78
C GLY A 17 0.59 -5.61 -3.48
N LEU A 18 -0.24 -5.37 -4.51
CA LEU A 18 -0.85 -6.43 -5.32
C LEU A 18 0.21 -7.22 -6.09
N VAL A 19 1.13 -6.53 -6.79
CA VAL A 19 2.21 -7.18 -7.56
C VAL A 19 3.11 -8.02 -6.64
N TYR A 20 3.49 -7.48 -5.49
CA TYR A 20 4.33 -8.17 -4.52
C TYR A 20 3.64 -9.41 -3.94
N PHE A 21 2.37 -9.26 -3.57
CA PHE A 21 1.56 -10.36 -3.03
C PHE A 21 1.40 -11.48 -4.05
N VAL A 22 1.03 -11.16 -5.29
CA VAL A 22 0.89 -12.13 -6.37
C VAL A 22 2.23 -12.83 -6.64
N GLY A 23 3.33 -12.08 -6.71
CA GLY A 23 4.67 -12.64 -6.90
C GLY A 23 5.07 -13.60 -5.79
N LEU A 24 4.83 -13.23 -4.53
CA LEU A 24 5.11 -14.08 -3.37
C LEU A 24 4.28 -15.37 -3.41
N VAL A 25 2.95 -15.24 -3.59
CA VAL A 25 2.03 -16.41 -3.59
C VAL A 25 2.34 -17.34 -4.75
N PHE A 26 2.56 -16.79 -5.95
CA PHE A 26 2.89 -17.58 -7.13
C PHE A 26 4.23 -18.28 -6.99
N GLY A 27 5.28 -17.58 -6.55
CA GLY A 27 6.59 -18.13 -6.33
C GLY A 27 6.60 -19.21 -5.23
N ALA A 28 5.90 -18.98 -4.13
CA ALA A 28 5.76 -19.95 -3.05
C ALA A 28 4.96 -21.19 -3.51
N ALA A 29 3.83 -21.01 -4.20
CA ALA A 29 3.02 -22.11 -4.71
C ALA A 29 3.77 -22.98 -5.72
N LEU A 30 4.45 -22.37 -6.70
CA LEU A 30 5.29 -23.09 -7.65
C LEU A 30 6.46 -23.77 -6.95
N GLY A 31 7.14 -23.07 -6.06
CA GLY A 31 8.29 -23.62 -5.34
C GLY A 31 7.92 -24.85 -4.51
N VAL A 32 6.83 -24.77 -3.73
CA VAL A 32 6.32 -25.89 -2.93
C VAL A 32 5.81 -27.03 -3.85
N GLY A 33 5.03 -26.71 -4.87
CA GLY A 33 4.49 -27.71 -5.81
C GLY A 33 5.57 -28.51 -6.57
N LEU A 34 6.70 -27.85 -6.88
CA LEU A 34 7.81 -28.45 -7.62
C LEU A 34 8.92 -29.02 -6.71
N LEU A 35 8.74 -29.05 -5.38
CA LEU A 35 9.76 -29.63 -4.47
C LEU A 35 10.10 -31.09 -4.81
N ILE A 36 9.12 -31.87 -5.28
CA ILE A 36 9.31 -33.26 -5.70
C ILE A 36 10.33 -33.40 -6.83
N THR A 37 10.43 -32.38 -7.68
CA THR A 37 11.36 -32.38 -8.84
C THR A 37 12.71 -31.71 -8.54
N TRP A 38 12.99 -31.33 -7.29
CA TRP A 38 14.15 -30.55 -6.86
C TRP A 38 14.24 -29.12 -7.46
N ILE A 39 13.46 -28.82 -8.51
CA ILE A 39 13.38 -27.48 -9.12
C ILE A 39 12.68 -26.49 -8.17
N GLY A 40 11.79 -26.99 -7.33
CA GLY A 40 11.07 -26.17 -6.36
C GLY A 40 11.98 -25.42 -5.37
N LEU A 41 13.10 -26.04 -4.96
CA LEU A 41 14.04 -25.41 -4.02
C LEU A 41 14.67 -24.11 -4.58
N PRO A 42 15.27 -24.10 -5.79
CA PRO A 42 15.71 -22.86 -6.42
C PRO A 42 14.61 -21.79 -6.56
N ILE A 43 13.37 -22.19 -6.90
CA ILE A 43 12.25 -21.27 -7.05
C ILE A 43 11.92 -20.61 -5.69
N LEU A 44 11.86 -21.39 -4.60
CA LEU A 44 11.65 -20.85 -3.25
C LEU A 44 12.74 -19.87 -2.84
N LEU A 45 14.00 -20.21 -3.11
CA LEU A 45 15.14 -19.33 -2.80
C LEU A 45 15.07 -18.02 -3.62
N MET A 46 14.73 -18.11 -4.91
CA MET A 46 14.51 -16.93 -5.75
C MET A 46 13.36 -16.08 -5.25
N THR A 47 12.28 -16.71 -4.78
CA THR A 47 11.14 -16.00 -4.22
C THR A 47 11.52 -15.25 -2.94
N LEU A 48 12.24 -15.89 -2.01
CA LEU A 48 12.73 -15.25 -0.79
C LEU A 48 13.71 -14.11 -1.11
N PHE A 49 14.59 -14.30 -2.06
CA PHE A 49 15.49 -13.25 -2.52
C PHE A 49 14.72 -12.05 -3.10
N ALA A 50 13.75 -12.32 -3.99
CA ALA A 50 12.91 -11.28 -4.60
C ALA A 50 12.13 -10.48 -3.54
N VAL A 51 11.57 -11.16 -2.53
CA VAL A 51 10.87 -10.51 -1.41
C VAL A 51 11.81 -9.60 -0.60
N THR A 52 13.04 -10.02 -0.37
CA THR A 52 14.04 -9.20 0.32
C THR A 52 14.42 -7.96 -0.50
N VAL A 53 14.57 -8.09 -1.82
CA VAL A 53 14.79 -6.95 -2.73
C VAL A 53 13.61 -5.97 -2.70
N VAL A 54 12.39 -6.50 -2.74
CA VAL A 54 11.17 -5.70 -2.60
C VAL A 54 11.15 -4.93 -1.28
N ALA A 55 11.54 -5.54 -0.17
CA ALA A 55 11.62 -4.87 1.13
C ALA A 55 12.63 -3.71 1.12
N GLY A 56 13.77 -3.88 0.45
CA GLY A 56 14.74 -2.79 0.22
C GLY A 56 14.16 -1.63 -0.59
N PHE A 57 13.42 -1.95 -1.65
CA PHE A 57 12.72 -0.94 -2.44
C PHE A 57 11.66 -0.19 -1.62
N GLU A 58 10.88 -0.90 -0.81
CA GLU A 58 9.90 -0.30 0.08
C GLU A 58 10.54 0.59 1.16
N ALA A 59 11.71 0.21 1.69
CA ALA A 59 12.48 1.06 2.57
C ALA A 59 12.87 2.38 1.89
N ALA A 60 13.27 2.32 0.62
CA ALA A 60 13.58 3.52 -0.16
C ALA A 60 12.34 4.40 -0.41
N LEU A 61 11.18 3.79 -0.74
CA LEU A 61 9.91 4.50 -0.91
C LEU A 61 9.45 5.17 0.40
N ALA A 62 9.52 4.45 1.52
CA ALA A 62 9.15 4.97 2.84
C ALA A 62 10.03 6.16 3.24
N ARG A 63 11.33 6.12 2.93
CA ARG A 63 12.25 7.26 3.15
C ARG A 63 11.92 8.44 2.26
N TYR A 64 11.77 8.23 0.96
CA TYR A 64 11.62 9.32 -0.02
C TYR A 64 10.24 9.97 0.03
N LEU A 65 9.18 9.16 0.09
CA LEU A 65 7.78 9.63 0.07
C LEU A 65 7.21 9.78 1.48
N GLY A 66 7.44 8.80 2.36
CA GLY A 66 6.91 8.79 3.73
C GLY A 66 7.69 9.67 4.71
N GLY A 67 8.91 10.07 4.37
CA GLY A 67 9.75 10.95 5.23
C GLY A 67 10.18 10.28 6.54
N VAL A 68 10.33 8.95 6.56
CA VAL A 68 10.78 8.16 7.72
C VAL A 68 12.13 7.52 7.46
N ASN A 69 12.91 7.30 8.54
CA ASN A 69 14.14 6.53 8.44
C ASN A 69 13.79 5.03 8.44
N ALA A 70 13.98 4.36 7.33
CA ALA A 70 13.82 2.92 7.20
C ALA A 70 15.17 2.32 6.79
N SER A 71 15.61 1.27 7.50
CA SER A 71 16.84 0.55 7.17
C SER A 71 16.63 -0.36 5.95
N VAL A 72 17.70 -0.55 5.19
CA VAL A 72 17.71 -1.55 4.11
C VAL A 72 18.00 -2.91 4.75
N PRO A 73 17.33 -4.00 4.32
CA PRO A 73 17.64 -5.33 4.83
C PRO A 73 19.15 -5.62 4.81
N THR A 74 19.70 -6.14 5.91
CA THR A 74 21.14 -6.37 6.09
C THR A 74 21.74 -7.25 5.00
N PHE A 75 20.97 -8.25 4.53
CA PHE A 75 21.38 -9.10 3.41
C PHE A 75 21.66 -8.29 2.13
N LEU A 76 20.86 -7.25 1.83
CA LEU A 76 21.09 -6.40 0.66
C LEU A 76 22.21 -5.39 0.86
N ALA A 77 22.44 -4.95 2.09
CA ALA A 77 23.53 -4.03 2.41
C ALA A 77 24.90 -4.70 2.22
N GLU A 78 24.98 -6.01 2.42
CA GLU A 78 26.18 -6.82 2.21
C GLU A 78 26.38 -7.23 0.72
N PHE A 79 25.39 -6.98 -0.15
CA PHE A 79 25.43 -7.36 -1.58
C PHE A 79 26.12 -6.25 -2.38
N ASP A 80 27.41 -6.41 -2.63
CA ASP A 80 28.15 -5.48 -3.50
C ASP A 80 28.04 -5.92 -4.97
N ILE A 81 27.27 -5.15 -5.74
CA ILE A 81 27.08 -5.39 -7.18
C ILE A 81 28.21 -4.75 -8.02
N SER A 82 29.03 -3.88 -7.41
CA SER A 82 30.06 -3.11 -8.13
C SER A 82 31.30 -3.91 -8.54
N GLY A 83 31.53 -5.06 -7.90
CA GLY A 83 32.68 -5.96 -8.14
C GLY A 83 32.36 -7.29 -8.81
N GLY A 84 31.13 -7.50 -9.31
CA GLY A 84 30.62 -8.78 -9.77
C GLY A 84 29.65 -9.40 -8.76
N LEU A 85 28.99 -10.52 -9.10
CA LEU A 85 28.11 -11.27 -8.18
C LEU A 85 28.97 -11.91 -7.04
N VAL A 86 29.34 -11.09 -6.06
CA VAL A 86 29.98 -11.57 -4.84
C VAL A 86 28.88 -11.97 -3.86
N PHE A 87 28.72 -13.27 -3.65
CA PHE A 87 27.77 -13.77 -2.67
C PHE A 87 28.28 -13.44 -1.25
N PRO A 88 27.40 -12.93 -0.36
CA PRO A 88 27.78 -12.68 1.04
C PRO A 88 28.22 -13.99 1.70
N GLY A 89 29.43 -14.01 2.26
CA GLY A 89 29.99 -15.18 2.94
C GLY A 89 31.00 -15.95 2.11
N ASN A 90 31.40 -17.14 2.61
CA ASN A 90 32.45 -17.96 2.00
C ASN A 90 31.96 -18.87 0.87
N GLY A 91 30.82 -18.55 0.23
CA GLY A 91 30.29 -19.29 -0.92
C GLY A 91 28.75 -19.33 -1.01
N PHE A 92 28.28 -19.95 -2.08
CA PHE A 92 26.85 -20.05 -2.40
C PHE A 92 26.00 -20.69 -1.29
N VAL A 93 26.52 -21.72 -0.64
CA VAL A 93 25.81 -22.44 0.45
C VAL A 93 25.61 -21.52 1.69
N ASP A 94 26.61 -20.73 2.01
CA ASP A 94 26.53 -19.77 3.14
C ASP A 94 25.54 -18.64 2.82
N ALA A 95 25.49 -18.18 1.58
CA ALA A 95 24.51 -17.19 1.14
C ALA A 95 23.07 -17.72 1.26
N ILE A 96 22.82 -18.98 0.84
CA ILE A 96 21.51 -19.64 1.00
C ILE A 96 21.14 -19.77 2.48
N LYS A 97 22.09 -20.27 3.31
CA LYS A 97 21.87 -20.43 4.73
C LYS A 97 21.48 -19.09 5.37
N ARG A 98 22.23 -18.04 5.09
CA ARG A 98 21.92 -16.68 5.57
C ARG A 98 20.55 -16.20 5.09
N LEU A 99 20.21 -16.35 3.81
CA LEU A 99 18.93 -15.95 3.26
C LEU A 99 17.76 -16.64 3.99
N VAL A 100 17.87 -17.94 4.27
CA VAL A 100 16.80 -18.72 4.92
C VAL A 100 16.75 -18.47 6.44
N THR A 101 17.89 -18.24 7.09
CA THR A 101 17.96 -18.07 8.55
C THR A 101 17.88 -16.62 9.00
N ALA A 102 18.13 -15.65 8.11
CA ALA A 102 18.05 -14.24 8.44
C ALA A 102 16.63 -13.83 8.85
N ARG A 103 16.51 -13.19 9.98
CA ARG A 103 15.25 -12.65 10.49
C ARG A 103 14.65 -11.63 9.50
N THR A 104 15.50 -10.82 8.88
CA THR A 104 15.12 -9.83 7.85
C THR A 104 14.41 -10.43 6.67
N THR A 105 14.74 -11.64 6.26
CA THR A 105 14.03 -12.34 5.18
C THR A 105 12.57 -12.61 5.55
N TRP A 106 12.33 -13.07 6.77
CA TRP A 106 10.98 -13.37 7.25
C TRP A 106 10.18 -12.10 7.57
N THR A 107 10.82 -11.07 8.12
CA THR A 107 10.17 -9.76 8.27
C THR A 107 9.82 -9.13 6.92
N SER A 108 10.63 -9.38 5.88
CA SER A 108 10.33 -8.96 4.51
C SER A 108 9.09 -9.68 3.93
N VAL A 109 8.91 -10.97 4.23
CA VAL A 109 7.69 -11.71 3.86
C VAL A 109 6.46 -11.10 4.55
N VAL A 110 6.55 -10.84 5.85
CA VAL A 110 5.48 -10.17 6.60
C VAL A 110 5.19 -8.78 6.04
N LEU A 111 6.24 -8.03 5.68
CA LEU A 111 6.09 -6.71 5.07
C LEU A 111 5.31 -6.77 3.75
N VAL A 112 5.63 -7.73 2.87
CA VAL A 112 4.93 -7.90 1.59
C VAL A 112 3.45 -8.23 1.79
N LEU A 113 3.14 -9.14 2.73
CA LEU A 113 1.75 -9.47 3.07
C LEU A 113 1.00 -8.27 3.66
N ALA A 114 1.62 -7.58 4.60
CA ALA A 114 1.05 -6.37 5.21
C ALA A 114 0.88 -5.25 4.17
N LYS A 115 1.81 -5.11 3.23
CA LYS A 115 1.75 -4.11 2.15
C LYS A 115 0.52 -4.28 1.27
N PHE A 116 0.12 -5.51 0.97
CA PHE A 116 -1.12 -5.79 0.25
C PHE A 116 -2.34 -5.30 1.04
N GLY A 117 -2.44 -5.64 2.34
CA GLY A 117 -3.55 -5.20 3.20
C GLY A 117 -3.62 -3.67 3.33
N PHE A 118 -2.48 -3.02 3.60
CA PHE A 118 -2.40 -1.55 3.65
C PHE A 118 -2.67 -0.90 2.29
N GLY A 119 -2.23 -1.53 1.20
CA GLY A 119 -2.51 -1.07 -0.16
C GLY A 119 -4.00 -1.05 -0.45
N LEU A 120 -4.70 -2.13 -0.12
CA LEU A 120 -6.15 -2.22 -0.28
C LEU A 120 -6.88 -1.16 0.56
N LEU A 121 -6.49 -1.00 1.84
CA LEU A 121 -7.04 0.03 2.71
C LEU A 121 -6.80 1.44 2.14
N SER A 122 -5.60 1.70 1.65
CA SER A 122 -5.22 2.98 1.04
C SER A 122 -6.04 3.27 -0.22
N PHE A 123 -6.24 2.26 -1.07
CA PHE A 123 -7.06 2.38 -2.27
C PHE A 123 -8.51 2.74 -1.94
N VAL A 124 -9.12 2.00 -1.00
CA VAL A 124 -10.50 2.27 -0.55
C VAL A 124 -10.60 3.67 0.05
N ALA A 125 -9.66 4.06 0.92
CA ALA A 125 -9.65 5.38 1.54
C ALA A 125 -9.53 6.50 0.49
N LEU A 126 -8.65 6.36 -0.50
CA LEU A 126 -8.47 7.32 -1.59
C LEU A 126 -9.71 7.39 -2.48
N ALA A 127 -10.26 6.23 -2.88
CA ALA A 127 -11.41 6.15 -3.77
C ALA A 127 -12.65 6.77 -3.10
N VAL A 128 -12.96 6.38 -1.86
CA VAL A 128 -14.10 6.92 -1.12
C VAL A 128 -13.93 8.42 -0.86
N SER A 129 -12.77 8.84 -0.36
CA SER A 129 -12.52 10.27 -0.10
C SER A 129 -12.58 11.10 -1.38
N GLY A 130 -12.02 10.60 -2.47
CA GLY A 130 -12.03 11.28 -3.77
C GLY A 130 -13.42 11.36 -4.36
N SER A 131 -14.18 10.26 -4.35
CA SER A 131 -15.55 10.22 -4.88
C SER A 131 -16.49 11.13 -4.10
N VAL A 132 -16.48 11.04 -2.77
CA VAL A 132 -17.34 11.88 -1.92
C VAL A 132 -16.97 13.36 -2.09
N THR A 133 -15.68 13.70 -2.01
CA THR A 133 -15.23 15.09 -2.22
C THR A 133 -15.63 15.58 -3.62
N GLY A 134 -15.40 14.76 -4.64
CA GLY A 134 -15.72 15.09 -6.03
C GLY A 134 -17.22 15.34 -6.23
N ALA A 135 -18.06 14.48 -5.69
CA ALA A 135 -19.52 14.62 -5.79
C ALA A 135 -20.01 15.93 -5.13
N PHE A 136 -19.56 16.21 -3.92
CA PHE A 136 -19.95 17.45 -3.21
C PHE A 136 -19.42 18.72 -3.90
N LEU A 137 -18.20 18.72 -4.38
CA LEU A 137 -17.63 19.86 -5.10
C LEU A 137 -18.30 20.08 -6.48
N ALA A 138 -18.70 19.01 -7.13
CA ALA A 138 -19.40 19.07 -8.42
C ALA A 138 -20.89 19.43 -8.28
N ALA A 139 -21.45 19.43 -7.08
CA ALA A 139 -22.88 19.64 -6.82
C ALA A 139 -23.48 20.83 -7.60
N PRO A 140 -22.87 22.03 -7.67
CA PRO A 140 -23.45 23.16 -8.39
C PRO A 140 -23.57 22.96 -9.91
N PHE A 141 -22.90 21.95 -10.46
CA PHE A 141 -22.87 21.66 -11.90
C PHE A 141 -23.79 20.49 -12.28
N ILE A 142 -24.24 19.70 -11.28
CA ILE A 142 -24.95 18.44 -11.52
C ILE A 142 -26.25 18.32 -10.67
N TYR A 143 -26.66 19.36 -9.93
CA TYR A 143 -27.81 19.29 -9.03
C TYR A 143 -29.16 19.16 -9.77
N ASP A 144 -29.26 19.62 -11.01
CA ASP A 144 -30.45 19.58 -11.86
C ASP A 144 -30.43 18.43 -12.88
N ASP A 145 -29.42 17.56 -12.84
CA ASP A 145 -29.32 16.38 -13.70
C ASP A 145 -30.27 15.28 -13.17
N PRO A 146 -31.28 14.87 -13.97
CA PRO A 146 -32.27 13.88 -13.54
C PRO A 146 -31.67 12.49 -13.26
N ASP A 147 -30.48 12.20 -13.80
CA ASP A 147 -29.79 10.92 -13.60
C ASP A 147 -28.88 10.93 -12.36
N VAL A 148 -28.74 12.06 -11.68
CA VAL A 148 -27.86 12.24 -10.52
C VAL A 148 -28.65 12.61 -9.27
N VAL A 149 -28.64 11.73 -8.27
CA VAL A 149 -29.20 12.03 -6.95
C VAL A 149 -28.06 12.38 -5.99
N LEU A 150 -27.96 13.66 -5.63
CA LEU A 150 -27.05 14.15 -4.60
C LEU A 150 -27.75 14.22 -3.26
N GLY A 151 -27.26 13.46 -2.28
CA GLY A 151 -27.83 13.47 -0.93
C GLY A 151 -27.45 12.24 -0.12
N ILE A 152 -27.97 12.17 1.09
CA ILE A 152 -27.90 10.96 1.90
C ILE A 152 -29.10 10.10 1.46
N SER A 153 -28.85 9.19 0.49
CA SER A 153 -29.89 8.23 0.09
C SER A 153 -30.16 7.25 1.23
N GLY A 154 -31.41 7.13 1.62
CA GLY A 154 -31.88 6.05 2.49
C GLY A 154 -31.84 4.69 1.78
N MET A 155 -32.12 3.65 2.56
CA MET A 155 -32.14 2.26 2.09
C MET A 155 -33.17 2.07 0.96
N VAL A 156 -32.77 1.39 -0.12
CA VAL A 156 -33.70 0.92 -1.15
C VAL A 156 -34.60 -0.14 -0.52
N VAL A 157 -35.88 0.16 -0.38
CA VAL A 157 -36.89 -0.80 0.03
C VAL A 157 -37.86 -0.96 -1.15
N ASP A 158 -37.95 -2.18 -1.67
CA ASP A 158 -38.94 -2.59 -2.68
C ASP A 158 -38.94 -1.82 -4.02
N GLY A 159 -37.73 -1.39 -4.46
CA GLY A 159 -37.57 -0.71 -5.77
C GLY A 159 -37.84 0.80 -5.75
N ASP A 160 -38.38 1.35 -4.68
CA ASP A 160 -38.50 2.78 -4.47
C ASP A 160 -37.29 3.33 -3.70
N TYR A 161 -36.67 4.36 -4.26
CA TYR A 161 -35.61 5.11 -3.56
C TYR A 161 -36.24 5.98 -2.49
N THR A 162 -36.18 5.56 -1.25
CA THR A 162 -36.45 6.49 -0.14
C THR A 162 -35.27 7.43 -0.01
N VAL A 163 -35.45 8.63 -0.51
CA VAL A 163 -34.47 9.71 -0.38
C VAL A 163 -34.33 10.06 1.10
N GLY A 164 -33.13 10.12 1.61
CA GLY A 164 -32.85 10.56 2.98
C GLY A 164 -33.34 11.99 3.22
N PRO A 165 -33.25 12.47 4.45
CA PRO A 165 -33.81 13.78 4.84
C PRO A 165 -33.17 14.99 4.15
N TRP A 166 -32.11 14.80 3.40
CA TRP A 166 -31.42 15.86 2.67
C TRP A 166 -31.12 15.45 1.23
N VAL A 167 -31.82 16.07 0.29
CA VAL A 167 -31.60 15.99 -1.17
C VAL A 167 -31.18 17.37 -1.63
N VAL A 168 -30.24 17.41 -2.54
CA VAL A 168 -29.77 18.64 -3.17
C VAL A 168 -30.48 18.74 -4.52
N ASP A 169 -31.57 19.51 -4.57
CA ASP A 169 -32.39 19.73 -5.75
C ASP A 169 -32.49 21.21 -6.15
N THR A 170 -31.88 22.10 -5.37
CA THR A 170 -31.83 23.53 -5.66
C THR A 170 -30.39 24.05 -5.70
N PHE A 171 -30.14 25.10 -6.52
CA PHE A 171 -28.84 25.73 -6.64
C PHE A 171 -28.25 26.22 -5.29
N PRO A 172 -29.03 26.88 -4.40
CA PRO A 172 -28.51 27.23 -3.08
C PRO A 172 -28.07 26.05 -2.24
N GLU A 173 -28.81 24.93 -2.27
CA GLU A 173 -28.40 23.68 -1.58
C GLU A 173 -27.14 23.09 -2.18
N ALA A 174 -26.99 23.13 -3.51
CA ALA A 174 -25.79 22.70 -4.20
C ALA A 174 -24.56 23.53 -3.79
N LEU A 175 -24.70 24.83 -3.57
CA LEU A 175 -23.66 25.68 -3.02
C LEU A 175 -23.30 25.29 -1.58
N VAL A 176 -24.29 25.02 -0.72
CA VAL A 176 -24.05 24.51 0.63
C VAL A 176 -23.33 23.18 0.59
N ALA A 177 -23.75 22.27 -0.29
CA ALA A 177 -23.10 20.98 -0.50
C ALA A 177 -21.63 21.16 -0.90
N SER A 178 -21.31 22.10 -1.79
CA SER A 178 -19.92 22.40 -2.16
C SER A 178 -19.08 22.90 -0.99
N VAL A 179 -19.63 23.74 -0.13
CA VAL A 179 -18.93 24.19 1.08
C VAL A 179 -18.67 23.01 2.01
N VAL A 180 -19.63 22.10 2.19
CA VAL A 180 -19.44 20.85 2.94
C VAL A 180 -18.35 20.01 2.28
N GLY A 181 -18.32 19.92 0.95
CA GLY A 181 -17.28 19.24 0.18
C GLY A 181 -15.87 19.77 0.45
N VAL A 182 -15.72 21.10 0.54
CA VAL A 182 -14.43 21.73 0.90
C VAL A 182 -14.01 21.33 2.32
N VAL A 183 -14.91 21.37 3.30
CA VAL A 183 -14.61 20.95 4.68
C VAL A 183 -14.23 19.46 4.70
N PHE A 184 -15.01 18.63 3.99
CA PHE A 184 -14.72 17.19 3.87
C PHE A 184 -13.35 16.93 3.22
N LEU A 185 -12.98 17.68 2.18
CA LEU A 185 -11.65 17.60 1.55
C LEU A 185 -10.54 17.79 2.57
N PHE A 186 -10.62 18.83 3.41
CA PHE A 186 -9.60 19.06 4.45
C PHE A 186 -9.54 17.93 5.47
N VAL A 187 -10.68 17.41 5.91
CA VAL A 187 -10.74 16.26 6.83
C VAL A 187 -10.13 15.03 6.17
N ALA A 188 -10.53 14.71 4.93
CA ALA A 188 -10.03 13.59 4.16
C ALA A 188 -8.50 13.66 3.97
N LEU A 189 -7.97 14.82 3.58
CA LEU A 189 -6.53 15.02 3.42
C LEU A 189 -5.76 14.80 4.74
N ASN A 190 -6.31 15.22 5.88
CA ASN A 190 -5.70 14.97 7.19
C ASN A 190 -5.70 13.47 7.54
N LEU A 191 -6.81 12.77 7.29
CA LEU A 191 -6.91 11.33 7.51
C LEU A 191 -5.95 10.55 6.61
N LEU A 192 -5.91 10.88 5.32
CA LEU A 192 -4.99 10.26 4.35
C LEU A 192 -3.52 10.52 4.71
N ASN A 193 -3.18 11.74 5.13
CA ASN A 193 -1.83 12.04 5.62
C ASN A 193 -1.47 11.22 6.87
N SER A 194 -2.44 10.99 7.77
CA SER A 194 -2.21 10.17 8.97
C SER A 194 -2.03 8.70 8.61
N LEU A 195 -2.84 8.19 7.67
CA LEU A 195 -2.72 6.83 7.16
C LEU A 195 -1.37 6.59 6.47
N ALA A 196 -0.92 7.55 5.64
CA ALA A 196 0.38 7.47 4.98
C ALA A 196 1.55 7.42 5.98
N ARG A 197 1.51 8.27 7.01
CA ARG A 197 2.53 8.30 8.07
C ARG A 197 2.52 7.01 8.89
N PHE A 198 1.34 6.48 9.21
CA PHE A 198 1.22 5.21 9.92
C PHE A 198 1.82 4.07 9.10
N HIS A 199 1.45 3.97 7.83
CA HIS A 199 1.99 2.96 6.90
C HIS A 199 3.52 3.06 6.77
N ALA A 200 4.05 4.27 6.56
CA ALA A 200 5.50 4.48 6.44
C ALA A 200 6.26 4.10 7.74
N ARG A 201 5.73 4.44 8.92
CA ARG A 201 6.30 4.07 10.22
C ARG A 201 6.24 2.56 10.45
N TYR A 202 5.13 1.93 10.09
CA TYR A 202 5.00 0.47 10.19
C TYR A 202 6.07 -0.24 9.34
N THR A 203 6.27 0.21 8.09
CA THR A 203 7.34 -0.29 7.21
C THR A 203 8.72 -0.09 7.83
N ALA A 204 9.01 1.09 8.36
CA ALA A 204 10.28 1.38 9.02
C ALA A 204 10.52 0.47 10.24
N ASN A 205 9.52 0.32 11.11
CA ASN A 205 9.65 -0.50 12.31
C ASN A 205 9.88 -1.98 12.00
N LEU A 206 9.22 -2.54 10.97
CA LEU A 206 9.44 -3.93 10.57
C LEU A 206 10.87 -4.17 10.06
N LEU A 207 11.49 -3.17 9.45
CA LEU A 207 12.83 -3.27 8.88
C LEU A 207 13.94 -2.89 9.89
N GLN A 208 13.61 -2.20 10.99
CA GLN A 208 14.57 -1.81 12.04
C GLN A 208 14.85 -2.89 13.09
N VAL A 209 14.11 -3.98 13.10
CA VAL A 209 14.19 -5.03 14.15
C VAL A 209 15.55 -5.74 14.22
N ASP A 210 16.47 -5.47 13.30
CA ASP A 210 17.77 -6.16 13.22
C ASP A 210 18.95 -5.41 13.84
N ASP A 211 18.82 -4.12 14.17
CA ASP A 211 19.96 -3.34 14.71
C ASP A 211 20.17 -3.52 16.22
N GLU A 212 19.27 -4.18 16.94
CA GLU A 212 19.37 -4.36 18.40
C GLU A 212 19.86 -5.75 18.85
N GLY A 213 20.32 -6.59 17.93
CA GLY A 213 20.67 -7.99 18.19
C GLY A 213 22.13 -8.39 17.94
N LEU A 214 23.08 -7.44 17.84
CA LEU A 214 24.53 -7.70 17.75
C LEU A 214 25.27 -7.10 18.92
#